data_9a62ea743701e8f962c7367234c0bcd1
#
_entry.id   9a62ea743701e8f962c7367234c0bcd1
#
_cell.length_a   1.000
_cell.length_b   1.000
_cell.length_c   1.000
_cell.angle_alpha   90.00
_cell.angle_beta   90.00
_cell.angle_gamma   90.00
#
_symmetry.space_group_name_H-M   'P 1'
#
loop_
_entity.id
_entity.type
_entity.pdbx_description
1 polymer ?
#
loop_
_entity_poly.entity_id
_entity_poly.type
_entity_poly.pdbx_seq_one_letter_code
_entity_poly.pdbx_strand_id
1 'polypeptide(L)'
;MNIISKLKKILLSSLLIIFSFSISISAQVNYPSPTNYKYINDYSNILNSNEIETIVSLGKELEDKTGAQSIVVIIDTTDNIPIENYSIKLFRSWGIGQKAKDNGLLILVAIKDRKWRVEVGRGLEGVIPDALSNRVMESLATDDFKNDNYGSGIIKSYSTFNDLIAEEYGVTLSKSLNIEIPKESNRQDSSSIFDAIPIGIILVLLILDIIFNRGRIIRTIFKILFWSSFFGRRGGPGGRGSGGGGGFGGFGGSDGGFGGFGGGSSNGGGSSGSW
;
A
#
# COMPACT_ATOMS: atom_id res chain seq x y z
N MET A 1 -27.56 33.54 -47.50
CA MET A 1 -26.80 32.71 -46.55
C MET A 1 -27.60 32.64 -45.25
N ASN A 2 -28.27 31.49 -45.00
CA ASN A 2 -29.32 31.34 -44.02
C ASN A 2 -28.89 31.59 -42.56
N ILE A 3 -29.67 32.41 -41.85
CA ILE A 3 -29.46 32.73 -40.41
C ILE A 3 -29.26 31.47 -39.59
N ILE A 4 -29.95 30.39 -39.92
CA ILE A 4 -29.85 29.07 -39.28
C ILE A 4 -28.43 28.47 -39.39
N SER A 5 -27.74 28.67 -40.55
CA SER A 5 -26.38 28.15 -40.74
C SER A 5 -25.35 28.95 -39.90
N LYS A 6 -25.57 30.24 -39.71
CA LYS A 6 -24.75 31.10 -38.84
C LYS A 6 -24.95 30.75 -37.38
N LEU A 7 -26.18 30.52 -36.92
CA LEU A 7 -26.47 30.06 -35.54
C LEU A 7 -25.83 28.68 -35.25
N LYS A 8 -25.92 27.72 -36.16
CA LYS A 8 -25.27 26.42 -36.02
C LYS A 8 -23.75 26.53 -35.89
N LYS A 9 -23.10 27.42 -36.68
CA LYS A 9 -21.64 27.63 -36.57
C LYS A 9 -21.25 28.29 -35.26
N ILE A 10 -22.04 29.26 -34.76
CA ILE A 10 -21.80 29.91 -33.47
C ILE A 10 -21.99 28.91 -32.32
N LEU A 11 -23.03 28.07 -32.37
CA LEU A 11 -23.26 27.03 -31.36
C LEU A 11 -22.15 25.98 -31.36
N LEU A 12 -21.68 25.56 -32.53
CA LEU A 12 -20.58 24.61 -32.67
C LEU A 12 -19.24 25.19 -32.17
N SER A 13 -18.96 26.47 -32.45
CA SER A 13 -17.76 27.15 -31.97
C SER A 13 -17.79 27.35 -30.44
N SER A 14 -18.95 27.70 -29.86
CA SER A 14 -19.09 27.83 -28.40
C SER A 14 -18.94 26.47 -27.68
N LEU A 15 -19.46 25.39 -28.26
CA LEU A 15 -19.30 24.03 -27.74
C LEU A 15 -17.83 23.60 -27.80
N LEU A 16 -17.11 23.97 -28.86
CA LEU A 16 -15.67 23.66 -29.01
C LEU A 16 -14.82 24.41 -27.97
N ILE A 17 -15.18 25.67 -27.68
CA ILE A 17 -14.52 26.51 -26.65
C ILE A 17 -14.75 25.93 -25.25
N ILE A 18 -15.98 25.48 -24.94
CA ILE A 18 -16.29 24.86 -23.66
C ILE A 18 -15.52 23.54 -23.46
N PHE A 19 -15.36 22.75 -24.53
CA PHE A 19 -14.60 21.49 -24.51
C PHE A 19 -13.09 21.72 -24.36
N SER A 20 -12.56 22.85 -24.83
CA SER A 20 -11.14 23.19 -24.70
C SER A 20 -10.73 23.65 -23.29
N PHE A 21 -11.68 23.93 -22.41
CA PHE A 21 -11.44 24.40 -21.04
C PHE A 21 -11.43 23.29 -19.98
N SER A 22 -11.45 22.02 -20.39
CA SER A 22 -11.18 20.92 -19.46
C SER A 22 -9.69 20.86 -19.11
N ILE A 23 -9.15 21.91 -18.49
CA ILE A 23 -7.83 21.90 -17.89
C ILE A 23 -7.94 21.00 -16.67
N SER A 24 -7.40 19.79 -16.80
CA SER A 24 -7.16 18.94 -15.64
C SER A 24 -6.15 19.66 -14.74
N ILE A 25 -6.64 20.35 -13.72
CA ILE A 25 -5.78 20.83 -12.64
C ILE A 25 -5.30 19.59 -11.92
N SER A 26 -4.14 19.10 -12.31
CA SER A 26 -3.41 18.10 -11.54
C SER A 26 -2.93 18.83 -10.28
N ALA A 27 -3.59 18.62 -9.17
CA ALA A 27 -3.11 19.11 -7.88
C ALA A 27 -1.74 18.46 -7.65
N GLN A 28 -0.69 19.24 -7.67
CA GLN A 28 0.65 18.79 -7.37
C GLN A 28 0.69 18.52 -5.86
N VAL A 29 0.74 17.24 -5.46
CA VAL A 29 0.89 16.85 -4.07
C VAL A 29 2.27 17.28 -3.60
N ASN A 30 2.30 18.17 -2.63
CA ASN A 30 3.55 18.60 -2.03
C ASN A 30 3.89 17.65 -0.86
N TYR A 31 4.85 16.75 -1.07
CA TYR A 31 5.34 15.87 -0.02
C TYR A 31 6.19 16.68 0.96
N PRO A 32 6.09 16.43 2.28
CA PRO A 32 6.90 17.13 3.25
C PRO A 32 8.39 16.84 3.02
N SER A 33 9.24 17.81 3.35
CA SER A 33 10.70 17.62 3.35
C SER A 33 11.12 16.92 4.65
N PRO A 34 12.17 16.08 4.64
CA PRO A 34 12.68 15.46 5.86
C PRO A 34 13.03 16.49 6.94
N THR A 35 12.77 16.13 8.20
CA THR A 35 13.16 16.93 9.36
C THR A 35 14.65 16.70 9.71
N ASN A 36 15.16 17.43 10.71
CA ASN A 36 16.51 17.23 11.21
C ASN A 36 16.72 15.87 11.90
N TYR A 37 15.63 15.19 12.26
CA TYR A 37 15.66 13.84 12.82
C TYR A 37 15.53 12.81 11.70
N LYS A 38 16.58 12.47 11.02
CA LYS A 38 16.60 11.58 9.86
C LYS A 38 15.65 10.37 9.93
N TYR A 39 15.60 9.68 11.09
CA TYR A 39 14.90 8.40 11.26
C TYR A 39 13.44 8.55 11.70
N ILE A 40 13.04 9.72 12.19
CA ILE A 40 11.68 10.06 12.60
C ILE A 40 11.31 11.45 12.09
N ASN A 41 10.18 11.55 11.44
CA ASN A 41 9.65 12.79 10.89
C ASN A 41 8.20 12.94 11.33
N ASP A 42 8.02 13.52 12.51
CA ASP A 42 6.71 13.73 13.14
C ASP A 42 6.20 15.14 12.81
N TYR A 43 5.31 15.24 11.83
CA TYR A 43 4.65 16.49 11.43
C TYR A 43 3.38 16.76 12.23
N SER A 44 2.87 15.77 12.96
CA SER A 44 1.69 15.90 13.82
C SER A 44 2.03 16.28 15.25
N ASN A 45 3.33 16.27 15.62
CA ASN A 45 3.86 16.58 16.95
C ASN A 45 3.19 15.76 18.07
N ILE A 46 3.04 14.46 17.85
CA ILE A 46 2.39 13.55 18.79
C ILE A 46 3.39 12.77 19.65
N LEU A 47 4.65 12.74 19.27
CA LEU A 47 5.68 12.02 20.00
C LEU A 47 6.37 12.92 21.02
N ASN A 48 6.68 12.36 22.18
CA ASN A 48 7.52 13.02 23.17
C ASN A 48 9.03 12.85 22.86
N SER A 49 9.87 13.64 23.53
CA SER A 49 11.32 13.67 23.28
C SER A 49 12.00 12.31 23.47
N ASN A 50 11.56 11.52 24.46
CA ASN A 50 12.16 10.20 24.74
C ASN A 50 11.81 9.19 23.63
N GLU A 51 10.59 9.25 23.09
CA GLU A 51 10.17 8.43 21.97
C GLU A 51 10.96 8.76 20.71
N ILE A 52 11.13 10.05 20.43
CA ILE A 52 11.94 10.53 19.31
C ILE A 52 13.38 10.02 19.45
N GLU A 53 14.00 10.19 20.62
CA GLU A 53 15.38 9.76 20.87
C GLU A 53 15.53 8.24 20.72
N THR A 54 14.56 7.48 21.19
CA THR A 54 14.54 6.02 21.05
C THR A 54 14.54 5.61 19.59
N ILE A 55 13.64 6.17 18.76
CA ILE A 55 13.55 5.86 17.33
C ILE A 55 14.84 6.26 16.61
N VAL A 56 15.36 7.46 16.89
CA VAL A 56 16.62 7.95 16.30
C VAL A 56 17.77 7.01 16.64
N SER A 57 17.85 6.57 17.89
CA SER A 57 18.94 5.72 18.34
C SER A 57 18.91 4.33 17.71
N LEU A 58 17.71 3.73 17.55
CA LEU A 58 17.49 2.46 16.88
C LEU A 58 17.82 2.53 15.38
N GLY A 59 17.31 3.56 14.69
CA GLY A 59 17.54 3.75 13.27
C GLY A 59 19.01 4.02 12.94
N LYS A 60 19.66 4.82 13.78
CA LYS A 60 21.09 5.10 13.64
C LYS A 60 21.93 3.83 13.81
N GLU A 61 21.66 3.03 14.83
CA GLU A 61 22.40 1.78 15.04
C GLU A 61 22.24 0.82 13.87
N LEU A 62 21.01 0.66 13.33
CA LEU A 62 20.75 -0.15 12.17
C LEU A 62 21.57 0.33 10.97
N GLU A 63 21.50 1.62 10.64
CA GLU A 63 22.21 2.17 9.49
C GLU A 63 23.73 2.07 9.66
N ASP A 64 24.27 2.36 10.84
CA ASP A 64 25.71 2.28 11.12
C ASP A 64 26.24 0.83 10.93
N LYS A 65 25.44 -0.20 11.26
CA LYS A 65 25.84 -1.59 11.18
C LYS A 65 25.58 -2.27 9.83
N THR A 66 24.56 -1.82 9.10
CA THR A 66 24.06 -2.53 7.89
C THR A 66 24.07 -1.66 6.64
N GLY A 67 24.02 -0.35 6.81
CA GLY A 67 23.73 0.62 5.76
C GLY A 67 22.27 0.62 5.30
N ALA A 68 21.38 -0.20 5.88
CA ALA A 68 19.95 -0.12 5.64
C ALA A 68 19.34 1.09 6.35
N GLN A 69 18.30 1.66 5.76
CA GLN A 69 17.63 2.85 6.28
C GLN A 69 16.18 2.54 6.62
N SER A 70 15.83 2.64 7.89
CA SER A 70 14.48 2.50 8.39
C SER A 70 13.99 3.86 8.89
N ILE A 71 12.85 4.33 8.36
CA ILE A 71 12.34 5.70 8.57
C ILE A 71 10.90 5.63 9.03
N VAL A 72 10.54 6.47 9.99
CA VAL A 72 9.15 6.70 10.42
C VAL A 72 8.72 8.09 9.96
N VAL A 73 7.51 8.17 9.41
CA VAL A 73 6.87 9.44 9.05
C VAL A 73 5.46 9.46 9.62
N ILE A 74 5.15 10.50 10.37
CA ILE A 74 3.84 10.73 10.96
C ILE A 74 3.27 12.02 10.38
N ILE A 75 2.10 11.91 9.76
CA ILE A 75 1.36 13.02 9.14
C ILE A 75 -0.07 13.07 9.65
N ASP A 76 -0.70 14.20 9.50
CA ASP A 76 -2.12 14.36 9.85
C ASP A 76 -3.01 13.55 8.90
N THR A 77 -2.83 13.73 7.60
CA THR A 77 -3.67 13.12 6.55
C THR A 77 -2.90 12.96 5.26
N THR A 78 -3.33 12.04 4.42
CA THR A 78 -2.85 11.87 3.04
C THR A 78 -3.63 12.72 2.03
N ASP A 79 -4.55 13.59 2.49
CA ASP A 79 -5.42 14.45 1.65
C ASP A 79 -6.21 13.66 0.60
N ASN A 80 -6.85 12.56 1.02
CA ASN A 80 -7.61 11.62 0.21
C ASN A 80 -6.80 10.85 -0.86
N ILE A 81 -5.47 10.92 -0.81
CA ILE A 81 -4.62 10.07 -1.65
C ILE A 81 -4.57 8.68 -0.99
N PRO A 82 -4.74 7.59 -1.75
CA PRO A 82 -4.52 6.25 -1.22
C PRO A 82 -3.14 6.16 -0.55
N ILE A 83 -3.09 5.64 0.69
CA ILE A 83 -1.87 5.67 1.51
C ILE A 83 -0.71 4.93 0.83
N GLU A 84 -1.01 3.91 0.03
CA GLU A 84 -0.04 3.17 -0.78
C GLU A 84 0.62 4.09 -1.83
N ASN A 85 -0.20 4.88 -2.53
CA ASN A 85 0.29 5.82 -3.54
C ASN A 85 1.08 6.97 -2.91
N TYR A 86 0.66 7.40 -1.72
CA TYR A 86 1.37 8.44 -0.98
C TYR A 86 2.73 7.94 -0.51
N SER A 87 2.78 6.77 0.14
CA SER A 87 4.00 6.19 0.71
C SER A 87 5.07 5.88 -0.34
N ILE A 88 4.69 5.25 -1.46
CA ILE A 88 5.65 4.92 -2.51
C ILE A 88 6.27 6.16 -3.16
N LYS A 89 5.48 7.23 -3.34
CA LYS A 89 5.99 8.50 -3.86
C LYS A 89 6.87 9.21 -2.85
N LEU A 90 6.48 9.22 -1.57
CA LEU A 90 7.28 9.77 -0.49
C LEU A 90 8.62 9.03 -0.38
N PHE A 91 8.58 7.70 -0.33
CA PHE A 91 9.75 6.83 -0.27
C PHE A 91 10.76 7.15 -1.39
N ARG A 92 10.26 7.22 -2.63
CA ARG A 92 11.08 7.51 -3.81
C ARG A 92 11.59 8.95 -3.85
N SER A 93 10.78 9.93 -3.43
CA SER A 93 11.17 11.33 -3.42
C SER A 93 12.29 11.60 -2.40
N TRP A 94 12.28 10.88 -1.28
CA TRP A 94 13.34 10.95 -0.28
C TRP A 94 14.52 10.04 -0.62
N GLY A 95 14.33 9.03 -1.46
CA GLY A 95 15.37 8.06 -1.82
C GLY A 95 15.80 7.20 -0.65
N ILE A 96 14.83 6.70 0.15
CA ILE A 96 15.08 5.91 1.35
C ILE A 96 15.81 4.60 1.01
N GLY A 97 16.92 4.31 1.69
CA GLY A 97 17.80 3.17 1.41
C GLY A 97 18.91 3.48 0.41
N GLN A 98 19.82 2.56 0.22
CA GLN A 98 20.96 2.71 -0.71
C GLN A 98 20.54 2.38 -2.14
N LYS A 99 20.89 3.24 -3.10
CA LYS A 99 20.54 3.12 -4.53
C LYS A 99 20.84 1.74 -5.15
N ALA A 100 21.96 1.14 -4.77
CA ALA A 100 22.36 -0.16 -5.34
C ALA A 100 21.73 -1.36 -4.61
N LYS A 101 21.21 -1.16 -3.40
CA LYS A 101 20.69 -2.23 -2.55
C LYS A 101 19.18 -2.16 -2.37
N ASP A 102 18.56 -1.00 -2.58
CA ASP A 102 17.13 -0.74 -2.31
C ASP A 102 16.69 -1.22 -0.91
N ASN A 103 17.58 -1.04 0.10
CA ASN A 103 17.44 -1.55 1.46
C ASN A 103 16.84 -0.52 2.42
N GLY A 104 15.77 0.11 1.98
CA GLY A 104 15.01 1.07 2.76
C GLY A 104 13.71 0.49 3.32
N LEU A 105 13.25 1.01 4.44
CA LEU A 105 11.94 0.75 5.02
C LEU A 105 11.32 2.07 5.47
N LEU A 106 10.04 2.25 5.19
CA LEU A 106 9.25 3.41 5.64
C LEU A 106 8.02 2.93 6.40
N ILE A 107 7.82 3.41 7.61
CA ILE A 107 6.56 3.32 8.33
C ILE A 107 5.88 4.67 8.23
N LEU A 108 4.77 4.76 7.53
CA LEU A 108 3.93 5.95 7.40
C LEU A 108 2.68 5.79 8.24
N VAL A 109 2.39 6.79 9.09
CA VAL A 109 1.19 6.83 9.94
C VAL A 109 0.43 8.12 9.66
N ALA A 110 -0.82 8.01 9.21
CA ALA A 110 -1.73 9.13 8.92
C ALA A 110 -2.81 9.19 10.01
N ILE A 111 -2.63 10.11 10.98
CA ILE A 111 -3.37 10.11 12.24
C ILE A 111 -4.87 10.35 12.06
N LYS A 112 -5.25 11.38 11.30
CA LYS A 112 -6.68 11.72 11.07
C LYS A 112 -7.38 10.72 10.16
N ASP A 113 -6.62 10.08 9.26
CA ASP A 113 -7.14 9.04 8.37
C ASP A 113 -7.26 7.69 9.08
N ARG A 114 -6.64 7.54 10.26
CA ARG A 114 -6.49 6.28 11.01
C ARG A 114 -5.93 5.16 10.15
N LYS A 115 -4.86 5.45 9.42
CA LYS A 115 -4.22 4.51 8.50
C LYS A 115 -2.73 4.47 8.71
N TRP A 116 -2.18 3.28 8.53
CA TRP A 116 -0.75 3.08 8.48
C TRP A 116 -0.33 2.36 7.19
N ARG A 117 0.91 2.56 6.79
CA ARG A 117 1.53 1.85 5.69
C ARG A 117 2.97 1.53 6.03
N VAL A 118 3.39 0.30 5.79
CA VAL A 118 4.80 -0.08 5.72
C VAL A 118 5.17 -0.21 4.26
N GLU A 119 6.13 0.59 3.81
CA GLU A 119 6.66 0.53 2.46
C GLU A 119 8.05 -0.08 2.50
N VAL A 120 8.27 -1.15 1.77
CA VAL A 120 9.49 -1.94 1.80
C VAL A 120 10.26 -1.74 0.51
N GLY A 121 11.55 -1.42 0.63
CA GLY A 121 12.46 -1.36 -0.49
C GLY A 121 12.69 -2.75 -1.08
N ARG A 122 12.91 -2.81 -2.39
CA ARG A 122 13.03 -4.06 -3.14
C ARG A 122 14.05 -5.04 -2.53
N GLY A 123 15.15 -4.53 -1.99
CA GLY A 123 16.20 -5.34 -1.36
C GLY A 123 15.81 -5.97 -0.04
N LEU A 124 14.68 -5.54 0.57
CA LEU A 124 14.18 -6.08 1.82
C LEU A 124 12.89 -6.90 1.69
N GLU A 125 12.30 -6.99 0.49
CA GLU A 125 11.03 -7.73 0.27
C GLU A 125 11.15 -9.22 0.66
N GLY A 126 12.33 -9.82 0.50
CA GLY A 126 12.58 -11.20 0.92
C GLY A 126 12.60 -11.39 2.44
N VAL A 127 13.02 -10.37 3.18
CA VAL A 127 13.14 -10.36 4.65
C VAL A 127 11.83 -9.93 5.30
N ILE A 128 11.19 -8.94 4.73
CA ILE A 128 9.95 -8.34 5.22
C ILE A 128 8.86 -8.45 4.13
N PRO A 129 8.36 -9.67 3.85
CA PRO A 129 7.24 -9.83 2.95
C PRO A 129 5.96 -9.20 3.51
N ASP A 130 5.00 -8.90 2.64
CA ASP A 130 3.76 -8.19 2.96
C ASP A 130 3.01 -8.82 4.15
N ALA A 131 2.90 -10.15 4.19
CA ALA A 131 2.23 -10.85 5.28
C ALA A 131 2.94 -10.65 6.64
N LEU A 132 4.27 -10.61 6.66
CA LEU A 132 5.05 -10.38 7.88
C LEU A 132 4.92 -8.92 8.32
N SER A 133 5.03 -7.97 7.38
CA SER A 133 4.87 -6.54 7.71
C SER A 133 3.48 -6.25 8.29
N ASN A 134 2.43 -6.84 7.71
CA ASN A 134 1.07 -6.73 8.24
C ASN A 134 0.96 -7.30 9.67
N ARG A 135 1.49 -8.50 9.89
CA ARG A 135 1.46 -9.14 11.21
C ARG A 135 2.18 -8.33 12.28
N VAL A 136 3.35 -7.76 11.97
CA VAL A 136 4.09 -6.89 12.90
C VAL A 136 3.23 -5.68 13.29
N MET A 137 2.66 -4.97 12.32
CA MET A 137 1.86 -3.78 12.59
C MET A 137 0.57 -4.12 13.34
N GLU A 138 -0.17 -5.15 12.91
CA GLU A 138 -1.42 -5.55 13.56
C GLU A 138 -1.20 -6.02 15.01
N SER A 139 -0.14 -6.77 15.27
CA SER A 139 0.10 -7.33 16.61
C SER A 139 0.81 -6.38 17.58
N LEU A 140 1.59 -5.42 17.09
CA LEU A 140 2.44 -4.58 17.94
C LEU A 140 2.04 -3.10 17.95
N ALA A 141 1.34 -2.60 16.92
CA ALA A 141 1.03 -1.19 16.78
C ALA A 141 -0.47 -0.87 16.80
N THR A 142 -1.31 -1.68 16.14
CA THR A 142 -2.72 -1.34 15.90
C THR A 142 -3.51 -1.13 17.20
N ASP A 143 -3.34 -1.96 18.22
CA ASP A 143 -4.05 -1.79 19.49
C ASP A 143 -3.55 -0.57 20.28
N ASP A 144 -2.26 -0.27 20.23
CA ASP A 144 -1.72 0.97 20.80
C ASP A 144 -2.29 2.20 20.09
N PHE A 145 -2.40 2.17 18.76
CA PHE A 145 -2.98 3.27 17.96
C PHE A 145 -4.47 3.51 18.27
N LYS A 146 -5.25 2.45 18.51
CA LYS A 146 -6.66 2.59 18.96
C LYS A 146 -6.80 3.32 20.29
N ASN A 147 -5.78 3.23 21.12
CA ASN A 147 -5.72 3.86 22.43
C ASN A 147 -4.90 5.17 22.46
N ASP A 148 -4.62 5.74 21.28
CA ASP A 148 -3.82 6.96 21.08
C ASP A 148 -2.38 6.87 21.61
N ASN A 149 -1.86 5.67 21.88
CA ASN A 149 -0.49 5.39 22.33
C ASN A 149 0.46 5.23 21.13
N TYR A 150 0.48 6.21 20.23
CA TYR A 150 1.20 6.13 18.97
C TYR A 150 2.69 5.84 19.13
N GLY A 151 3.36 6.52 20.07
CA GLY A 151 4.78 6.33 20.33
C GLY A 151 5.13 4.89 20.69
N SER A 152 4.34 4.27 21.58
CA SER A 152 4.52 2.86 21.97
C SER A 152 4.40 1.92 20.76
N GLY A 153 3.31 2.03 20.00
CA GLY A 153 3.07 1.18 18.83
C GLY A 153 4.15 1.33 17.75
N ILE A 154 4.58 2.57 17.50
CA ILE A 154 5.65 2.87 16.54
C ILE A 154 6.97 2.26 17.00
N ILE A 155 7.38 2.49 18.25
CA ILE A 155 8.67 2.00 18.77
C ILE A 155 8.72 0.48 18.74
N LYS A 156 7.65 -0.21 19.16
CA LYS A 156 7.59 -1.68 19.14
C LYS A 156 7.74 -2.22 17.71
N SER A 157 6.94 -1.74 16.78
CA SER A 157 6.98 -2.19 15.38
C SER A 157 8.30 -1.82 14.71
N TYR A 158 8.80 -0.62 14.94
CA TYR A 158 10.06 -0.12 14.39
C TYR A 158 11.28 -0.94 14.87
N SER A 159 11.34 -1.23 16.19
CA SER A 159 12.40 -2.08 16.75
C SER A 159 12.37 -3.47 16.10
N THR A 160 11.18 -4.06 15.99
CA THR A 160 11.00 -5.40 15.39
C THR A 160 11.42 -5.43 13.93
N PHE A 161 11.04 -4.42 13.12
CA PHE A 161 11.50 -4.35 11.73
C PHE A 161 13.01 -4.18 11.64
N ASN A 162 13.62 -3.37 12.51
CA ASN A 162 15.05 -3.18 12.53
C ASN A 162 15.80 -4.47 12.91
N ASP A 163 15.23 -5.29 13.81
CA ASP A 163 15.79 -6.60 14.17
C ASP A 163 15.76 -7.58 13.00
N LEU A 164 14.63 -7.64 12.27
CA LEU A 164 14.52 -8.46 11.06
C LEU A 164 15.55 -8.07 10.01
N ILE A 165 15.74 -6.77 9.79
CA ILE A 165 16.76 -6.29 8.84
C ILE A 165 18.16 -6.63 9.36
N ALA A 166 18.46 -6.42 10.64
CA ALA A 166 19.76 -6.69 11.23
C ALA A 166 20.12 -8.17 11.13
N GLU A 167 19.15 -9.08 11.37
CA GLU A 167 19.32 -10.52 11.22
C GLU A 167 19.75 -10.91 9.80
N GLU A 168 19.12 -10.34 8.77
CA GLU A 168 19.48 -10.56 7.35
C GLU A 168 20.94 -10.17 7.07
N TYR A 169 21.42 -9.12 7.72
CA TYR A 169 22.81 -8.68 7.59
C TYR A 169 23.77 -9.40 8.55
N GLY A 170 23.29 -10.39 9.33
CA GLY A 170 24.09 -11.16 10.29
C GLY A 170 24.62 -10.33 11.45
N VAL A 171 23.93 -9.24 11.83
CA VAL A 171 24.30 -8.36 12.93
C VAL A 171 23.22 -8.32 14.01
N THR A 172 23.62 -8.00 15.24
CA THR A 172 22.70 -7.84 16.39
C THR A 172 22.66 -6.38 16.79
N LEU A 173 21.47 -5.86 17.07
CA LEU A 173 21.28 -4.50 17.56
C LEU A 173 21.32 -4.48 19.10
N SER A 174 22.17 -3.64 19.67
CA SER A 174 22.31 -3.53 21.14
C SER A 174 21.17 -2.73 21.77
N LYS A 175 20.51 -1.89 20.97
CA LYS A 175 19.37 -1.05 21.41
C LYS A 175 18.02 -1.66 21.10
N SER A 176 17.99 -2.85 20.49
CA SER A 176 16.77 -3.59 20.21
C SER A 176 15.95 -3.82 21.47
N LEU A 177 14.65 -3.76 21.34
CA LEU A 177 13.71 -4.14 22.40
C LEU A 177 13.48 -5.65 22.47
N ASN A 178 14.02 -6.43 21.52
CA ASN A 178 13.89 -7.88 21.42
C ASN A 178 12.44 -8.36 21.57
N ILE A 179 11.53 -7.71 20.85
CA ILE A 179 10.10 -8.02 20.90
C ILE A 179 9.82 -9.22 19.99
N GLU A 180 9.30 -10.29 20.59
CA GLU A 180 8.84 -11.43 19.81
C GLU A 180 7.56 -11.09 19.04
N ILE A 181 7.55 -11.38 17.74
CA ILE A 181 6.34 -11.28 16.92
C ILE A 181 5.41 -12.41 17.39
N PRO A 182 4.19 -12.09 17.86
CA PRO A 182 3.23 -13.13 18.24
C PRO A 182 3.06 -14.10 17.06
N LYS A 183 3.28 -15.39 17.33
CA LYS A 183 2.96 -16.43 16.35
C LYS A 183 1.48 -16.29 16.03
N GLU A 184 1.13 -16.42 14.75
CA GLU A 184 -0.27 -16.63 14.42
C GLU A 184 -0.77 -17.72 15.34
N SER A 185 -1.57 -17.34 16.36
CA SER A 185 -2.50 -18.31 16.89
C SER A 185 -3.23 -18.77 15.65
N ASN A 186 -3.14 -20.06 15.28
CA ASN A 186 -4.07 -20.64 14.36
C ASN A 186 -5.44 -20.12 14.82
N ARG A 187 -5.89 -18.99 14.28
CA ARG A 187 -7.30 -18.76 14.14
C ARG A 187 -7.66 -19.94 13.26
N GLN A 188 -7.91 -21.04 13.96
CA GLN A 188 -8.77 -22.07 13.47
C GLN A 188 -9.88 -21.25 12.86
N ASP A 189 -9.85 -21.14 11.50
CA ASP A 189 -11.01 -20.65 10.80
C ASP A 189 -12.12 -21.46 11.43
N SER A 190 -12.76 -20.87 12.43
CA SER A 190 -14.11 -21.23 12.74
C SER A 190 -14.78 -20.87 11.43
N SER A 191 -14.78 -21.84 10.50
CA SER A 191 -15.71 -21.86 9.39
C SER A 191 -17.02 -21.67 10.11
N SER A 192 -17.36 -20.38 10.22
CA SER A 192 -18.47 -19.98 11.05
C SER A 192 -19.64 -20.69 10.40
N ILE A 193 -20.52 -21.25 11.21
CA ILE A 193 -21.80 -21.78 10.75
C ILE A 193 -22.44 -20.83 9.73
N PHE A 194 -22.10 -19.53 9.82
CA PHE A 194 -22.48 -18.47 8.87
C PHE A 194 -21.91 -18.64 7.45
N ASP A 195 -20.75 -19.27 7.25
CA ASP A 195 -20.20 -19.53 5.90
C ASP A 195 -20.92 -20.73 5.24
N ALA A 196 -21.50 -21.62 6.05
CA ALA A 196 -22.30 -22.74 5.56
C ALA A 196 -23.78 -22.36 5.31
N ILE A 197 -24.29 -21.27 5.91
CA ILE A 197 -25.66 -20.80 5.75
C ILE A 197 -26.03 -20.51 4.28
N PRO A 198 -25.22 -19.75 3.49
CA PRO A 198 -25.56 -19.49 2.11
C PRO A 198 -25.59 -20.77 1.26
N ILE A 199 -24.71 -21.71 1.53
CA ILE A 199 -24.69 -23.01 0.84
C ILE A 199 -25.95 -23.82 1.19
N GLY A 200 -26.34 -23.84 2.47
CA GLY A 200 -27.56 -24.48 2.92
C GLY A 200 -28.82 -23.88 2.30
N ILE A 201 -28.91 -22.57 2.24
CA ILE A 201 -30.03 -21.87 1.60
C ILE A 201 -30.09 -22.19 0.10
N ILE A 202 -28.96 -22.20 -0.60
CA ILE A 202 -28.89 -22.54 -2.02
C ILE A 202 -29.38 -23.98 -2.24
N LEU A 203 -28.96 -24.92 -1.42
CA LEU A 203 -29.42 -26.32 -1.52
C LEU A 203 -30.92 -26.44 -1.28
N VAL A 204 -31.47 -25.75 -0.29
CA VAL A 204 -32.92 -25.74 -0.03
C VAL A 204 -33.67 -25.14 -1.21
N LEU A 205 -33.21 -24.03 -1.80
CA LEU A 205 -33.81 -23.43 -2.98
C LEU A 205 -33.76 -24.36 -4.21
N LEU A 206 -32.67 -25.10 -4.40
CA LEU A 206 -32.55 -26.11 -5.46
C LEU A 206 -33.54 -27.26 -5.26
N ILE A 207 -33.71 -27.74 -4.02
CA ILE A 207 -34.69 -28.80 -3.71
C ILE A 207 -36.10 -28.28 -3.93
N LEU A 208 -36.43 -27.07 -3.52
CA LEU A 208 -37.73 -26.45 -3.77
C LEU A 208 -38.00 -26.27 -5.27
N ASP A 209 -37.02 -25.92 -6.09
CA ASP A 209 -37.16 -25.83 -7.54
C ASP A 209 -37.46 -27.19 -8.17
N ILE A 210 -36.83 -28.26 -7.65
CA ILE A 210 -37.14 -29.63 -8.14
C ILE A 210 -38.58 -30.02 -7.81
N ILE A 211 -39.03 -29.75 -6.56
CA ILE A 211 -40.33 -30.17 -6.05
C ILE A 211 -41.45 -29.33 -6.66
N PHE A 212 -41.33 -28.00 -6.65
CA PHE A 212 -42.43 -27.11 -7.06
C PHE A 212 -42.36 -26.68 -8.52
N ASN A 213 -41.17 -26.59 -9.12
CA ASN A 213 -40.95 -26.02 -10.43
C ASN A 213 -40.39 -27.04 -11.45
N ARG A 214 -40.40 -28.34 -11.09
CA ARG A 214 -39.88 -29.44 -11.92
C ARG A 214 -38.44 -29.19 -12.42
N GLY A 215 -37.61 -28.47 -11.65
CA GLY A 215 -36.20 -28.21 -11.99
C GLY A 215 -36.00 -27.26 -13.18
N ARG A 216 -36.96 -26.37 -13.46
CA ARG A 216 -36.85 -25.41 -14.58
C ARG A 216 -35.71 -24.42 -14.38
N ILE A 217 -35.52 -23.91 -13.17
CA ILE A 217 -34.48 -22.94 -12.87
C ILE A 217 -33.10 -23.61 -13.02
N ILE A 218 -32.94 -24.80 -12.46
CA ILE A 218 -31.68 -25.58 -12.55
C ILE A 218 -31.33 -25.86 -14.01
N ARG A 219 -32.30 -26.29 -14.84
CA ARG A 219 -32.04 -26.52 -16.26
C ARG A 219 -31.64 -25.25 -17.01
N THR A 220 -32.20 -24.11 -16.63
CA THR A 220 -31.88 -22.83 -17.27
C THR A 220 -30.46 -22.38 -16.87
N ILE A 221 -30.10 -22.48 -15.57
CA ILE A 221 -28.75 -22.18 -15.08
C ILE A 221 -27.74 -23.11 -15.78
N PHE A 222 -28.01 -24.41 -15.84
CA PHE A 222 -27.14 -25.38 -16.49
C PHE A 222 -26.94 -25.07 -17.97
N LYS A 223 -28.02 -24.69 -18.69
CA LYS A 223 -27.92 -24.25 -20.08
C LYS A 223 -27.02 -23.02 -20.23
N ILE A 224 -27.18 -22.01 -19.38
CA ILE A 224 -26.36 -20.79 -19.44
C ILE A 224 -24.87 -21.09 -19.13
N LEU A 225 -24.58 -21.87 -18.10
CA LEU A 225 -23.23 -22.30 -17.77
C LEU A 225 -22.59 -23.15 -18.85
N PHE A 226 -23.34 -24.10 -19.40
CA PHE A 226 -22.87 -24.97 -20.49
C PHE A 226 -22.59 -24.16 -21.77
N TRP A 227 -23.48 -23.24 -22.14
CA TRP A 227 -23.28 -22.37 -23.29
C TRP A 227 -22.14 -21.38 -23.09
N SER A 228 -21.98 -20.79 -21.88
CA SER A 228 -20.86 -19.90 -21.58
C SER A 228 -19.51 -20.62 -21.66
N SER A 229 -19.44 -21.89 -21.25
CA SER A 229 -18.25 -22.73 -21.39
C SER A 229 -17.93 -23.11 -22.82
N PHE A 230 -18.98 -23.25 -23.69
CA PHE A 230 -18.79 -23.67 -25.07
C PHE A 230 -18.53 -22.51 -26.02
N PHE A 231 -19.10 -21.33 -25.76
CA PHE A 231 -18.89 -20.13 -26.57
C PHE A 231 -17.77 -19.19 -26.03
N GLY A 232 -17.31 -19.38 -24.82
CA GLY A 232 -16.18 -18.60 -24.23
C GLY A 232 -14.81 -19.02 -24.74
N ARG A 233 -14.71 -20.04 -25.62
CA ARG A 233 -13.44 -20.57 -26.15
C ARG A 233 -13.34 -20.37 -27.67
N ARG A 234 -13.38 -19.07 -28.08
CA ARG A 234 -12.97 -18.70 -29.43
C ARG A 234 -12.01 -17.52 -29.33
N GLY A 235 -10.82 -17.81 -28.88
CA GLY A 235 -9.64 -16.97 -29.06
C GLY A 235 -8.56 -17.88 -29.60
N GLY A 236 -8.15 -17.66 -30.85
CA GLY A 236 -7.27 -18.51 -31.66
C GLY A 236 -5.83 -18.57 -31.10
N PRO A 237 -5.07 -19.56 -31.55
CA PRO A 237 -3.68 -19.72 -31.23
C PRO A 237 -2.83 -18.78 -32.10
N GLY A 238 -2.03 -17.96 -31.51
CA GLY A 238 -1.05 -17.23 -32.30
C GLY A 238 -0.66 -15.91 -31.68
N GLY A 239 0.57 -15.83 -31.21
CA GLY A 239 1.18 -14.58 -30.88
C GLY A 239 2.21 -14.67 -29.76
N ARG A 240 3.33 -15.36 -30.05
CA ARG A 240 4.61 -14.99 -29.44
C ARG A 240 4.85 -13.51 -29.80
N GLY A 241 4.68 -12.65 -28.82
CA GLY A 241 5.02 -11.24 -28.86
C GLY A 241 5.91 -10.95 -27.67
N SER A 242 7.20 -11.16 -27.88
CA SER A 242 8.29 -10.54 -27.18
C SER A 242 8.13 -9.03 -27.25
N GLY A 243 8.40 -8.35 -26.13
CA GLY A 243 8.92 -7.00 -26.16
C GLY A 243 7.85 -5.93 -26.08
N GLY A 244 8.06 -5.08 -25.14
CA GLY A 244 7.39 -3.80 -25.04
C GLY A 244 7.47 -3.29 -23.61
N GLY A 245 8.69 -3.04 -23.15
CA GLY A 245 8.94 -2.17 -22.03
C GLY A 245 8.35 -0.80 -22.33
N GLY A 246 7.22 -0.47 -21.70
CA GLY A 246 6.77 0.90 -21.55
C GLY A 246 7.66 1.56 -20.53
N GLY A 247 8.77 2.11 -21.01
CA GLY A 247 9.59 3.05 -20.27
C GLY A 247 8.76 4.29 -19.98
N PHE A 248 8.22 4.42 -18.80
CA PHE A 248 7.83 5.71 -18.29
C PHE A 248 9.12 6.48 -18.02
N GLY A 249 9.26 7.58 -18.78
CA GLY A 249 10.40 8.44 -18.81
C GLY A 249 10.94 8.76 -17.43
N GLY A 250 12.24 8.56 -17.27
CA GLY A 250 13.00 9.08 -16.17
C GLY A 250 12.80 10.58 -16.07
N PHE A 251 12.14 11.02 -15.02
CA PHE A 251 12.34 12.37 -14.55
C PHE A 251 13.75 12.40 -13.98
N GLY A 252 14.65 13.02 -14.71
CA GLY A 252 15.98 13.34 -14.26
C GLY A 252 15.87 14.05 -12.93
N GLY A 253 16.22 13.35 -11.86
CA GLY A 253 16.39 13.93 -10.54
C GLY A 253 17.55 14.89 -10.63
N SER A 254 17.26 16.18 -10.53
CA SER A 254 18.19 17.19 -10.15
C SER A 254 18.84 16.74 -8.84
N ASP A 255 20.17 16.69 -8.83
CA ASP A 255 21.00 16.53 -7.64
C ASP A 255 20.73 17.67 -6.65
N GLY A 256 19.70 17.52 -5.86
CA GLY A 256 19.39 18.31 -4.68
C GLY A 256 19.24 17.35 -3.52
N GLY A 257 20.36 16.86 -3.00
CA GLY A 257 20.37 15.94 -1.86
C GLY A 257 19.75 16.59 -0.64
N PHE A 258 18.50 16.28 -0.35
CA PHE A 258 17.96 16.44 0.99
C PHE A 258 18.69 15.44 1.89
N GLY A 259 19.60 15.96 2.67
CA GLY A 259 20.54 15.34 3.59
C GLY A 259 20.28 13.89 4.00
N GLY A 260 21.08 12.99 3.49
CA GLY A 260 21.38 11.75 4.19
C GLY A 260 20.68 10.48 3.75
N PHE A 261 19.81 10.48 2.73
CA PHE A 261 19.24 9.26 2.14
C PHE A 261 20.05 8.76 0.94
N GLY A 262 20.13 7.45 0.77
CA GLY A 262 21.06 6.82 -0.17
C GLY A 262 20.53 6.61 -1.59
N GLY A 263 19.31 7.07 -1.93
CA GLY A 263 18.72 6.97 -3.25
C GLY A 263 18.12 5.62 -3.61
N GLY A 264 17.66 4.85 -2.60
CA GLY A 264 16.93 3.59 -2.78
C GLY A 264 15.52 3.77 -3.34
N SER A 265 14.91 2.68 -3.77
CA SER A 265 13.59 2.64 -4.38
C SER A 265 12.76 1.46 -3.86
N SER A 266 11.43 1.64 -3.85
CA SER A 266 10.44 0.59 -3.63
C SER A 266 9.56 0.39 -4.86
N ASN A 267 9.04 -0.82 -5.04
CA ASN A 267 8.04 -1.16 -6.05
C ASN A 267 6.63 -1.27 -5.49
N GLY A 268 6.42 -0.94 -4.21
CA GLY A 268 5.14 -1.04 -3.53
C GLY A 268 5.00 -2.28 -2.67
N GLY A 269 6.10 -2.97 -2.36
CA GLY A 269 6.12 -4.03 -1.35
C GLY A 269 5.79 -3.49 0.04
N GLY A 270 5.23 -4.35 0.91
CA GLY A 270 4.79 -4.01 2.26
C GLY A 270 3.29 -4.11 2.45
N SER A 271 2.76 -3.56 3.54
CA SER A 271 1.35 -3.69 3.91
C SER A 271 0.76 -2.39 4.41
N SER A 272 -0.56 -2.26 4.30
CA SER A 272 -1.32 -1.15 4.87
C SER A 272 -2.48 -1.65 5.71
N GLY A 273 -2.90 -0.83 6.68
CA GLY A 273 -4.01 -1.12 7.54
C GLY A 273 -4.62 0.14 8.15
N SER A 274 -5.61 -0.07 9.02
CA SER A 274 -6.33 0.98 9.74
C SER A 274 -6.64 0.54 11.16
N TRP A 275 -6.96 1.53 12.03
CA TRP A 275 -7.32 1.26 13.44
C TRP A 275 -8.56 2.04 13.88
#